data_4b6696fdd58f15c8d2590f0864bf0d9d
#
_entry.id   4b6696fdd58f15c8d2590f0864bf0d9d
#
_cell.length_a   1.000
_cell.length_b   1.000
_cell.length_c   1.000
_cell.angle_alpha   90.00
_cell.angle_beta   90.00
_cell.angle_gamma   90.00
#
_symmetry.space_group_name_H-M   'P 1'
#
loop_
_entity.id
_entity.type
_entity.pdbx_description
1 polymer ?
#
loop_
_entity_poly.entity_id
_entity_poly.type
_entity_poly.pdbx_seq_one_letter_code
_entity_poly.pdbx_strand_id
1 'polypeptide(L)'
;MSEENLYTFENEAYRKTYWHTCSHVMAQAVKRLYPQVKLAIGPSIDSGWYYDFDADFSFTQEHLDAIEAEMKKICKEKLPLVRSEKPRAEAVAYMESLGEPYKVELINDLPEDAVISFYTQGEFTDLCAGPHLDSTGRIKANAFKLTQCCGAYWRGDSKRKMLQRIYGIAFPKKEELDEYLQKQEEARRRDHNKLGRELEYFTTVDVIGQGLPILLPKGARVIQTLQRWVEDEEEKRGYLLTKTPLLAKRELYKISGHWDHYLDGMFVLGDPHDETKECFALRPMTCPFQYQVYLNRARSYRDLPMRLGETSTLFRNEDSGEMHGLIRVRQFTISEGHIVLRPDQLEEEFKHCLDLAKYCLGTVGLLEDCTFRFSQWDPANPNNKYEGTAEQWNEAQEIMGRILDDLGVKYTVGFDEAAF
;
A
#
# COMPACT_ATOMS: atom_id res chain seq x y z
N MET A 1 -15.85 -17.57 20.78
CA MET A 1 -15.99 -16.11 20.63
C MET A 1 -17.42 -15.78 21.01
N SER A 2 -17.65 -14.82 21.90
CA SER A 2 -19.02 -14.38 22.25
C SER A 2 -19.67 -13.71 21.04
N GLU A 3 -20.99 -13.84 20.88
CA GLU A 3 -21.74 -13.20 19.77
C GLU A 3 -21.49 -11.67 19.68
N GLU A 4 -21.15 -11.01 20.78
CA GLU A 4 -20.83 -9.58 20.82
C GLU A 4 -19.58 -9.20 20.00
N ASN A 5 -18.60 -10.10 19.84
CA ASN A 5 -17.38 -9.83 19.05
C ASN A 5 -17.58 -9.96 17.53
N LEU A 6 -18.72 -10.47 17.07
CA LEU A 6 -19.00 -10.62 15.63
C LEU A 6 -19.42 -9.31 14.96
N TYR A 7 -19.92 -8.34 15.74
CA TYR A 7 -20.51 -7.08 15.24
C TYR A 7 -19.65 -5.85 15.58
N THR A 8 -18.35 -6.03 15.70
CA THR A 8 -17.39 -4.93 15.96
C THR A 8 -16.52 -4.67 14.75
N PHE A 9 -15.99 -3.45 14.62
CA PHE A 9 -15.05 -3.10 13.54
C PHE A 9 -13.66 -3.73 13.68
N GLU A 10 -13.35 -4.36 14.79
CA GLU A 10 -12.20 -5.24 14.97
C GLU A 10 -12.35 -6.50 14.10
N ASN A 11 -13.60 -6.97 13.90
CA ASN A 11 -13.89 -8.04 12.96
C ASN A 11 -13.88 -7.49 11.52
N GLU A 12 -12.85 -7.85 10.75
CA GLU A 12 -12.67 -7.39 9.38
C GLU A 12 -13.84 -7.76 8.45
N ALA A 13 -14.38 -8.96 8.57
CA ALA A 13 -15.50 -9.42 7.75
C ALA A 13 -16.76 -8.57 8.00
N TYR A 14 -17.04 -8.26 9.28
CA TYR A 14 -18.15 -7.37 9.64
C TYR A 14 -17.90 -5.94 9.14
N ARG A 15 -16.71 -5.41 9.32
CA ARG A 15 -16.33 -4.08 8.84
C ARG A 15 -16.47 -3.95 7.32
N LYS A 16 -15.99 -4.92 6.56
CA LYS A 16 -16.17 -4.97 5.10
C LYS A 16 -17.62 -5.05 4.68
N THR A 17 -18.43 -5.88 5.37
CA THR A 17 -19.87 -5.98 5.13
C THR A 17 -20.61 -4.65 5.42
N TYR A 18 -20.22 -3.96 6.49
CA TYR A 18 -20.77 -2.67 6.85
C TYR A 18 -20.49 -1.63 5.75
N TRP A 19 -19.24 -1.51 5.33
CA TRP A 19 -18.86 -0.58 4.27
C TRP A 19 -19.47 -0.93 2.91
N HIS A 20 -19.56 -2.22 2.58
CA HIS A 20 -20.25 -2.67 1.38
C HIS A 20 -21.74 -2.29 1.40
N THR A 21 -22.40 -2.35 2.55
CA THR A 21 -23.76 -1.89 2.67
C THR A 21 -23.85 -0.36 2.53
N CYS A 22 -22.87 0.39 3.03
CA CYS A 22 -22.78 1.83 2.81
C CYS A 22 -22.66 2.20 1.33
N SER A 23 -21.92 1.40 0.53
CA SER A 23 -21.82 1.65 -0.92
C SER A 23 -23.18 1.49 -1.62
N HIS A 24 -24.00 0.51 -1.23
CA HIS A 24 -25.35 0.34 -1.75
C HIS A 24 -26.29 1.48 -1.33
N VAL A 25 -26.19 1.95 -0.09
CA VAL A 25 -26.95 3.13 0.38
C VAL A 25 -26.54 4.38 -0.40
N MET A 26 -25.26 4.53 -0.74
CA MET A 26 -24.80 5.62 -1.59
C MET A 26 -25.33 5.49 -3.03
N ALA A 27 -25.30 4.30 -3.62
CA ALA A 27 -25.84 4.06 -4.95
C ALA A 27 -27.36 4.37 -5.02
N GLN A 28 -28.13 3.94 -4.01
CA GLN A 28 -29.56 4.29 -3.90
C GLN A 28 -29.75 5.80 -3.79
N ALA A 29 -28.96 6.50 -2.97
CA ALA A 29 -29.04 7.95 -2.83
C ALA A 29 -28.75 8.66 -4.17
N VAL A 30 -27.74 8.22 -4.90
CA VAL A 30 -27.42 8.76 -6.24
C VAL A 30 -28.57 8.51 -7.20
N LYS A 31 -29.15 7.32 -7.23
CA LYS A 31 -30.32 7.03 -8.11
C LYS A 31 -31.56 7.82 -7.75
N ARG A 32 -31.80 8.12 -6.48
CA ARG A 32 -32.92 8.99 -6.04
C ARG A 32 -32.75 10.43 -6.53
N LEU A 33 -31.52 10.96 -6.43
CA LEU A 33 -31.22 12.35 -6.79
C LEU A 33 -30.95 12.53 -8.30
N TYR A 34 -30.32 11.55 -8.93
CA TYR A 34 -29.85 11.58 -10.31
C TYR A 34 -30.20 10.30 -11.04
N PRO A 35 -31.48 10.05 -11.40
CA PRO A 35 -31.93 8.77 -11.98
C PRO A 35 -31.23 8.38 -13.27
N GLN A 36 -30.69 9.36 -14.03
CA GLN A 36 -29.98 9.15 -15.30
C GLN A 36 -28.57 8.57 -15.12
N VAL A 37 -27.95 8.71 -13.93
CA VAL A 37 -26.61 8.21 -13.64
C VAL A 37 -26.58 6.67 -13.70
N LYS A 38 -25.59 6.11 -14.39
CA LYS A 38 -25.42 4.66 -14.51
C LYS A 38 -24.51 4.14 -13.39
N LEU A 39 -24.82 2.96 -12.92
CA LEU A 39 -24.12 2.29 -11.83
C LEU A 39 -23.08 1.31 -12.41
N ALA A 40 -21.84 1.36 -11.90
CA ALA A 40 -20.82 0.38 -12.25
C ALA A 40 -20.55 -0.60 -11.09
N ILE A 41 -19.57 -0.35 -10.25
CA ILE A 41 -19.21 -1.21 -9.11
C ILE A 41 -18.99 -0.41 -7.83
N GLY A 42 -19.29 -1.04 -6.68
CA GLY A 42 -19.15 -0.41 -5.36
C GLY A 42 -18.66 -1.35 -4.26
N PRO A 43 -17.38 -1.79 -4.30
CA PRO A 43 -16.84 -2.67 -3.27
C PRO A 43 -16.48 -1.92 -2.00
N SER A 44 -16.38 -2.66 -0.91
CA SER A 44 -15.59 -2.23 0.26
C SER A 44 -14.10 -2.39 -0.03
N ILE A 45 -13.29 -1.51 0.54
CA ILE A 45 -11.83 -1.52 0.49
C ILE A 45 -11.26 -1.49 1.91
N ASP A 46 -9.94 -1.55 2.09
CA ASP A 46 -9.32 -1.60 3.42
C ASP A 46 -9.58 -0.35 4.27
N SER A 47 -9.85 0.79 3.64
CA SER A 47 -10.07 2.08 4.30
C SER A 47 -11.44 2.72 3.98
N GLY A 48 -12.49 1.90 3.87
CA GLY A 48 -13.85 2.39 3.57
C GLY A 48 -14.49 1.70 2.38
N TRP A 49 -15.14 2.46 1.52
CA TRP A 49 -15.74 1.97 0.28
C TRP A 49 -15.65 3.02 -0.83
N TYR A 50 -15.90 2.60 -2.05
CA TYR A 50 -16.20 3.50 -3.15
C TYR A 50 -17.39 2.98 -3.98
N TYR A 51 -17.88 3.81 -4.87
CA TYR A 51 -18.76 3.40 -5.95
C TYR A 51 -18.44 4.19 -7.21
N ASP A 52 -18.42 3.51 -8.36
CA ASP A 52 -18.15 4.09 -9.67
C ASP A 52 -19.45 4.40 -10.39
N PHE A 53 -19.59 5.65 -10.83
CA PHE A 53 -20.76 6.19 -11.50
C PHE A 53 -20.41 6.71 -12.88
N ASP A 54 -21.30 6.46 -13.85
CA ASP A 54 -21.24 7.12 -15.15
C ASP A 54 -22.30 8.22 -15.18
N ALA A 55 -21.85 9.45 -15.11
CA ALA A 55 -22.67 10.66 -15.14
C ALA A 55 -22.22 11.56 -16.31
N ASP A 56 -23.17 12.32 -16.85
CA ASP A 56 -22.97 13.32 -17.91
C ASP A 56 -22.55 14.70 -17.38
N PHE A 57 -22.38 14.80 -16.07
CA PHE A 57 -21.86 15.96 -15.33
C PHE A 57 -20.76 15.53 -14.34
N SER A 58 -20.02 16.50 -13.80
CA SER A 58 -19.01 16.24 -12.77
C SER A 58 -19.62 16.41 -11.38
N PHE A 59 -19.43 15.40 -10.49
CA PHE A 59 -19.81 15.54 -9.09
C PHE A 59 -18.94 16.61 -8.41
N THR A 60 -19.62 17.60 -7.83
CA THR A 60 -19.00 18.66 -7.01
C THR A 60 -19.22 18.37 -5.52
N GLN A 61 -18.63 19.18 -4.64
CA GLN A 61 -18.85 19.07 -3.20
C GLN A 61 -20.35 19.22 -2.84
N GLU A 62 -21.09 20.08 -3.52
CA GLU A 62 -22.52 20.26 -3.32
C GLU A 62 -23.32 18.98 -3.63
N HIS A 63 -22.91 18.27 -4.70
CA HIS A 63 -23.51 16.97 -5.02
C HIS A 63 -23.19 15.94 -3.95
N LEU A 64 -21.95 15.88 -3.45
CA LEU A 64 -21.56 14.95 -2.38
C LEU A 64 -22.34 15.22 -1.09
N ASP A 65 -22.52 16.48 -0.73
CA ASP A 65 -23.30 16.88 0.45
C ASP A 65 -24.79 16.51 0.30
N ALA A 66 -25.36 16.67 -0.89
CA ALA A 66 -26.74 16.25 -1.20
C ALA A 66 -26.91 14.72 -1.12
N ILE A 67 -25.95 13.96 -1.70
CA ILE A 67 -25.94 12.49 -1.64
C ILE A 67 -25.83 12.02 -0.19
N GLU A 68 -24.93 12.61 0.60
CA GLU A 68 -24.76 12.30 2.02
C GLU A 68 -26.05 12.58 2.83
N ALA A 69 -26.72 13.68 2.54
CA ALA A 69 -28.00 14.00 3.16
C ALA A 69 -29.10 12.97 2.82
N GLU A 70 -29.14 12.49 1.57
CA GLU A 70 -30.08 11.46 1.15
C GLU A 70 -29.73 10.09 1.75
N MET A 71 -28.46 9.72 1.81
CA MET A 71 -28.01 8.52 2.54
C MET A 71 -28.48 8.51 3.99
N LYS A 72 -28.42 9.66 4.69
CA LYS A 72 -28.92 9.81 6.06
C LYS A 72 -30.42 9.54 6.18
N LYS A 73 -31.23 9.90 5.17
CA LYS A 73 -32.65 9.58 5.13
C LYS A 73 -32.86 8.07 4.94
N ILE A 74 -32.17 7.46 3.96
CA ILE A 74 -32.24 6.01 3.68
C ILE A 74 -31.91 5.18 4.94
N CYS A 75 -30.86 5.57 5.67
CA CYS A 75 -30.52 4.90 6.93
C CYS A 75 -31.64 4.99 7.98
N LYS A 76 -32.35 6.13 8.05
CA LYS A 76 -33.48 6.32 8.98
C LYS A 76 -34.73 5.54 8.56
N GLU A 77 -34.90 5.25 7.28
CA GLU A 77 -35.99 4.42 6.75
C GLU A 77 -35.87 2.95 7.19
N LYS A 78 -34.69 2.50 7.60
CA LYS A 78 -34.44 1.14 8.11
C LYS A 78 -34.88 0.05 7.14
N LEU A 79 -34.61 0.23 5.85
CA LEU A 79 -34.99 -0.70 4.80
C LEU A 79 -34.29 -2.04 4.98
N PRO A 80 -34.99 -3.17 4.87
CA PRO A 80 -34.36 -4.48 4.87
C PRO A 80 -33.58 -4.68 3.57
N LEU A 81 -32.43 -5.37 3.65
CA LEU A 81 -31.67 -5.81 2.48
C LEU A 81 -31.99 -7.29 2.19
N VAL A 82 -32.68 -7.51 1.09
CA VAL A 82 -33.18 -8.84 0.72
C VAL A 82 -32.38 -9.37 -0.47
N ARG A 83 -31.72 -10.51 -0.27
CA ARG A 83 -31.00 -11.22 -1.34
C ARG A 83 -31.98 -12.03 -2.20
N SER A 84 -31.81 -11.96 -3.51
CA SER A 84 -32.52 -12.78 -4.49
C SER A 84 -31.57 -13.28 -5.57
N GLU A 85 -31.97 -14.33 -6.26
CA GLU A 85 -31.19 -14.90 -7.37
C GLU A 85 -32.06 -14.91 -8.61
N LYS A 86 -31.43 -14.76 -9.78
CA LYS A 86 -32.10 -14.84 -11.07
C LYS A 86 -31.26 -15.66 -12.06
N PRO A 87 -31.92 -16.44 -12.95
CA PRO A 87 -31.26 -17.02 -14.12
C PRO A 87 -30.60 -15.91 -14.96
N ARG A 88 -29.48 -16.21 -15.64
CA ARG A 88 -28.68 -15.23 -16.38
C ARG A 88 -29.53 -14.41 -17.37
N ALA A 89 -30.38 -15.05 -18.18
CA ALA A 89 -31.22 -14.36 -19.16
C ALA A 89 -32.17 -13.36 -18.51
N GLU A 90 -32.77 -13.73 -17.37
CA GLU A 90 -33.63 -12.83 -16.60
C GLU A 90 -32.85 -11.70 -15.93
N ALA A 91 -31.64 -12.00 -15.43
CA ALA A 91 -30.74 -11.02 -14.81
C ALA A 91 -30.30 -9.95 -15.81
N VAL A 92 -29.92 -10.37 -17.03
CA VAL A 92 -29.56 -9.45 -18.12
C VAL A 92 -30.75 -8.57 -18.48
N ALA A 93 -31.91 -9.19 -18.81
CA ALA A 93 -33.13 -8.46 -19.18
C ALA A 93 -33.59 -7.47 -18.09
N TYR A 94 -33.40 -7.85 -16.80
CA TYR A 94 -33.73 -6.98 -15.68
C TYR A 94 -32.78 -5.77 -15.63
N MET A 95 -31.47 -5.93 -15.74
CA MET A 95 -30.51 -4.83 -15.76
C MET A 95 -30.65 -3.94 -17.00
N GLU A 96 -30.99 -4.50 -18.15
CA GLU A 96 -31.32 -3.74 -19.35
C GLU A 96 -32.57 -2.87 -19.14
N SER A 97 -33.60 -3.41 -18.49
CA SER A 97 -34.81 -2.66 -18.18
C SER A 97 -34.59 -1.48 -17.23
N LEU A 98 -33.57 -1.59 -16.35
CA LEU A 98 -33.15 -0.51 -15.47
C LEU A 98 -32.16 0.46 -16.15
N GLY A 99 -31.70 0.12 -17.36
CA GLY A 99 -30.75 0.93 -18.11
C GLY A 99 -29.33 0.93 -17.50
N GLU A 100 -28.89 -0.19 -16.94
CA GLU A 100 -27.58 -0.34 -16.27
C GLU A 100 -26.59 -1.16 -17.09
N PRO A 101 -25.97 -0.58 -18.14
CA PRO A 101 -25.15 -1.32 -19.10
C PRO A 101 -23.90 -1.97 -18.48
N TYR A 102 -23.29 -1.34 -17.47
CA TYR A 102 -22.13 -1.89 -16.77
C TYR A 102 -22.48 -3.17 -16.00
N LYS A 103 -23.69 -3.24 -15.43
CA LYS A 103 -24.20 -4.45 -14.75
C LYS A 103 -24.46 -5.58 -15.73
N VAL A 104 -24.97 -5.27 -16.92
CA VAL A 104 -25.14 -6.24 -18.02
C VAL A 104 -23.78 -6.81 -18.45
N GLU A 105 -22.77 -5.95 -18.64
CA GLU A 105 -21.41 -6.38 -18.95
C GLU A 105 -20.84 -7.30 -17.87
N LEU A 106 -21.00 -6.94 -16.59
CA LEU A 106 -20.53 -7.77 -15.48
C LEU A 106 -21.19 -9.14 -15.44
N ILE A 107 -22.51 -9.23 -15.69
CA ILE A 107 -23.22 -10.51 -15.74
C ILE A 107 -22.70 -11.38 -16.89
N ASN A 108 -22.43 -10.80 -18.05
CA ASN A 108 -21.97 -11.53 -19.23
C ASN A 108 -20.56 -12.10 -19.06
N ASP A 109 -19.73 -11.46 -18.23
CA ASP A 109 -18.36 -11.90 -17.95
C ASP A 109 -18.26 -12.96 -16.84
N LEU A 110 -19.34 -13.21 -16.10
CA LEU A 110 -19.34 -14.27 -15.10
C LEU A 110 -19.26 -15.66 -15.76
N PRO A 111 -18.64 -16.67 -15.14
CA PRO A 111 -18.67 -18.05 -15.58
C PRO A 111 -20.11 -18.55 -15.82
N GLU A 112 -20.32 -19.50 -16.75
CA GLU A 112 -21.65 -19.98 -17.12
C GLU A 112 -22.45 -20.55 -15.94
N ASP A 113 -21.77 -21.18 -14.99
CA ASP A 113 -22.30 -21.79 -13.77
C ASP A 113 -22.44 -20.83 -12.59
N ALA A 114 -22.05 -19.56 -12.75
CA ALA A 114 -22.09 -18.58 -11.68
C ALA A 114 -23.53 -18.27 -11.23
N VAL A 115 -23.73 -18.24 -9.92
CA VAL A 115 -24.98 -17.78 -9.31
C VAL A 115 -25.06 -16.26 -9.40
N ILE A 116 -26.09 -15.75 -10.08
CA ILE A 116 -26.30 -14.31 -10.24
C ILE A 116 -27.28 -13.84 -9.17
N SER A 117 -26.76 -13.06 -8.24
CA SER A 117 -27.53 -12.57 -7.10
C SER A 117 -27.69 -11.06 -7.12
N PHE A 118 -28.76 -10.61 -6.50
CA PHE A 118 -29.16 -9.22 -6.33
C PHE A 118 -29.47 -8.94 -4.87
N TYR A 119 -29.27 -7.70 -4.47
CA TYR A 119 -29.76 -7.20 -3.19
C TYR A 119 -30.71 -6.05 -3.43
N THR A 120 -31.89 -6.15 -2.81
CA THR A 120 -32.95 -5.15 -2.88
C THR A 120 -33.13 -4.46 -1.53
N GLN A 121 -33.18 -3.14 -1.53
CA GLN A 121 -33.46 -2.30 -0.38
C GLN A 121 -34.48 -1.22 -0.77
N GLY A 122 -35.73 -1.39 -0.33
CA GLY A 122 -36.83 -0.56 -0.79
C GLY A 122 -37.02 -0.63 -2.29
N GLU A 123 -37.00 0.51 -2.98
CA GLU A 123 -37.13 0.64 -4.42
C GLU A 123 -35.82 0.35 -5.20
N PHE A 124 -34.71 0.23 -4.50
CA PHE A 124 -33.40 0.06 -5.12
C PHE A 124 -32.98 -1.41 -5.15
N THR A 125 -32.51 -1.86 -6.32
CA THR A 125 -31.94 -3.20 -6.51
C THR A 125 -30.62 -3.11 -7.25
N ASP A 126 -29.59 -3.79 -6.75
CA ASP A 126 -28.29 -3.86 -7.40
C ASP A 126 -27.79 -5.30 -7.58
N LEU A 127 -27.02 -5.54 -8.65
CA LEU A 127 -26.27 -6.77 -8.88
C LEU A 127 -25.15 -6.88 -7.86
N CYS A 128 -25.20 -7.88 -7.00
CA CYS A 128 -24.22 -8.02 -5.93
C CYS A 128 -24.15 -9.45 -5.39
N ALA A 129 -22.93 -9.92 -5.11
CA ALA A 129 -22.70 -11.21 -4.46
C ALA A 129 -22.90 -11.15 -2.94
N GLY A 130 -22.82 -9.96 -2.32
CA GLY A 130 -22.85 -9.77 -0.88
C GLY A 130 -21.50 -10.06 -0.19
N PRO A 131 -21.49 -10.24 1.13
CA PRO A 131 -22.61 -10.08 2.04
C PRO A 131 -22.98 -8.62 2.35
N HIS A 132 -24.17 -8.42 2.90
CA HIS A 132 -24.66 -7.14 3.38
C HIS A 132 -25.24 -7.27 4.81
N LEU A 133 -25.40 -6.11 5.47
CA LEU A 133 -26.17 -6.03 6.70
C LEU A 133 -27.66 -6.35 6.42
N ASP A 134 -28.38 -6.72 7.45
CA ASP A 134 -29.81 -7.07 7.36
C ASP A 134 -30.71 -5.85 7.08
N SER A 135 -30.25 -4.64 7.42
CA SER A 135 -31.01 -3.41 7.25
C SER A 135 -30.11 -2.18 7.11
N THR A 136 -30.55 -1.20 6.31
CA THR A 136 -29.91 0.13 6.22
C THR A 136 -29.89 0.86 7.57
N GLY A 137 -30.81 0.50 8.49
CA GLY A 137 -30.87 1.04 9.84
C GLY A 137 -29.73 0.63 10.77
N ARG A 138 -28.90 -0.36 10.37
CA ARG A 138 -27.66 -0.70 11.09
C ARG A 138 -26.57 0.35 10.89
N ILE A 139 -26.62 1.10 9.80
CA ILE A 139 -25.68 2.18 9.52
C ILE A 139 -26.06 3.40 10.34
N LYS A 140 -25.09 3.94 11.09
CA LYS A 140 -25.31 5.14 11.90
C LYS A 140 -25.29 6.38 11.00
N ALA A 141 -26.45 7.01 10.84
CA ALA A 141 -26.66 8.15 9.94
C ALA A 141 -25.77 9.38 10.21
N ASN A 142 -25.15 9.48 11.39
CA ASN A 142 -24.23 10.56 11.77
C ASN A 142 -22.77 10.13 11.84
N ALA A 143 -22.45 8.90 11.43
CA ALA A 143 -21.11 8.32 11.56
C ALA A 143 -20.53 7.86 10.22
N PHE A 144 -20.89 8.50 9.12
CA PHE A 144 -20.27 8.32 7.81
C PHE A 144 -20.04 9.67 7.12
N LYS A 145 -19.10 9.67 6.17
CA LYS A 145 -18.73 10.83 5.36
C LYS A 145 -18.34 10.39 3.95
N LEU A 146 -18.79 11.13 2.93
CA LEU A 146 -18.25 11.06 1.59
C LEU A 146 -16.99 11.93 1.54
N THR A 147 -15.86 11.36 1.11
CA THR A 147 -14.55 12.00 1.32
C THR A 147 -14.02 12.69 0.08
N GLN A 148 -14.21 12.09 -1.09
CA GLN A 148 -13.74 12.66 -2.37
C GLN A 148 -14.44 12.03 -3.56
N CYS A 149 -14.36 12.73 -4.71
CA CYS A 149 -14.69 12.20 -6.02
C CYS A 149 -13.48 12.36 -6.95
N CYS A 150 -13.14 11.31 -7.70
CA CYS A 150 -12.08 11.35 -8.69
C CYS A 150 -12.45 10.54 -9.95
N GLY A 151 -11.71 10.74 -11.05
CA GLY A 151 -11.83 9.92 -12.25
C GLY A 151 -11.25 8.53 -12.03
N ALA A 152 -11.93 7.51 -12.58
CA ALA A 152 -11.45 6.14 -12.59
C ALA A 152 -11.84 5.47 -13.90
N TYR A 153 -10.87 4.91 -14.64
CA TYR A 153 -11.19 4.19 -15.86
C TYR A 153 -11.93 2.89 -15.54
N TRP A 154 -12.97 2.60 -16.33
CA TRP A 154 -13.71 1.36 -16.19
C TRP A 154 -12.76 0.17 -16.28
N ARG A 155 -12.74 -0.68 -15.24
CA ARG A 155 -11.84 -1.84 -15.09
C ARG A 155 -10.34 -1.50 -15.12
N GLY A 156 -9.97 -0.26 -14.83
CA GLY A 156 -8.57 0.17 -14.85
C GLY A 156 -7.98 0.34 -16.27
N ASP A 157 -8.77 0.14 -17.32
CA ASP A 157 -8.31 0.26 -18.69
C ASP A 157 -8.44 1.71 -19.20
N SER A 158 -7.32 2.38 -19.43
CA SER A 158 -7.26 3.77 -19.91
C SER A 158 -7.89 4.01 -21.28
N LYS A 159 -8.16 2.94 -22.05
CA LYS A 159 -8.86 2.98 -23.33
C LYS A 159 -10.39 2.98 -23.19
N ARG A 160 -10.90 2.66 -21.99
CA ARG A 160 -12.32 2.63 -21.67
C ARG A 160 -12.78 3.96 -21.10
N LYS A 161 -14.10 4.09 -20.91
CA LYS A 161 -14.70 5.33 -20.39
C LYS A 161 -14.19 5.62 -18.97
N MET A 162 -13.84 6.87 -18.74
CA MET A 162 -13.56 7.39 -17.41
C MET A 162 -14.86 7.60 -16.66
N LEU A 163 -15.03 6.89 -15.56
CA LEU A 163 -16.14 7.01 -14.62
C LEU A 163 -15.77 7.96 -13.48
N GLN A 164 -16.75 8.31 -12.68
CA GLN A 164 -16.54 9.11 -11.48
C GLN A 164 -16.66 8.22 -10.25
N ARG A 165 -15.58 8.11 -9.50
CA ARG A 165 -15.46 7.30 -8.30
C ARG A 165 -15.67 8.17 -7.07
N ILE A 166 -16.74 7.89 -6.31
CA ILE A 166 -16.99 8.55 -5.03
C ILE A 166 -16.56 7.63 -3.90
N TYR A 167 -15.70 8.13 -3.01
CA TYR A 167 -15.23 7.43 -1.82
C TYR A 167 -16.02 7.82 -0.59
N GLY A 168 -16.16 6.86 0.32
CA GLY A 168 -16.78 7.09 1.62
C GLY A 168 -16.13 6.28 2.74
N ILE A 169 -16.33 6.75 3.95
CA ILE A 169 -15.91 6.10 5.20
C ILE A 169 -17.06 6.12 6.21
N ALA A 170 -17.19 5.07 6.98
CA ALA A 170 -18.18 4.99 8.06
C ALA A 170 -17.62 4.24 9.26
N PHE A 171 -18.18 4.58 10.43
CA PHE A 171 -17.83 3.98 11.71
C PHE A 171 -19.09 3.61 12.49
N PRO A 172 -19.01 2.72 13.50
CA PRO A 172 -20.11 2.41 14.40
C PRO A 172 -20.53 3.60 15.28
N LYS A 173 -19.61 4.55 15.55
CA LYS A 173 -19.84 5.71 16.40
C LYS A 173 -19.38 7.00 15.71
N LYS A 174 -20.06 8.11 16.05
CA LYS A 174 -19.71 9.43 15.52
C LYS A 174 -18.33 9.88 15.97
N GLU A 175 -17.97 9.60 17.20
CA GLU A 175 -16.68 9.98 17.80
C GLU A 175 -15.50 9.37 17.02
N GLU A 176 -15.64 8.13 16.56
CA GLU A 176 -14.64 7.44 15.74
C GLU A 176 -14.50 8.09 14.35
N LEU A 177 -15.60 8.54 13.76
CA LEU A 177 -15.58 9.31 12.51
C LEU A 177 -14.89 10.66 12.71
N ASP A 178 -15.24 11.37 13.78
CA ASP A 178 -14.68 12.70 14.08
C ASP A 178 -13.16 12.59 14.30
N GLU A 179 -12.70 11.57 15.03
CA GLU A 179 -11.26 11.28 15.22
C GLU A 179 -10.56 10.97 13.88
N TYR A 180 -11.18 10.13 13.05
CA TYR A 180 -10.66 9.81 11.72
C TYR A 180 -10.52 11.07 10.85
N LEU A 181 -11.56 11.91 10.80
CA LEU A 181 -11.55 13.15 10.01
C LEU A 181 -10.48 14.14 10.53
N GLN A 182 -10.32 14.23 11.85
CA GLN A 182 -9.26 15.03 12.44
C GLN A 182 -7.86 14.54 12.05
N LYS A 183 -7.63 13.22 12.11
CA LYS A 183 -6.37 12.61 11.64
C LYS A 183 -6.11 12.87 10.15
N GLN A 184 -7.15 12.78 9.32
CA GLN A 184 -7.03 13.08 7.89
C GLN A 184 -6.70 14.56 7.62
N GLU A 185 -7.33 15.47 8.34
CA GLU A 185 -7.03 16.90 8.21
C GLU A 185 -5.61 17.21 8.68
N GLU A 186 -5.16 16.59 9.76
CA GLU A 186 -3.80 16.73 10.24
C GLU A 186 -2.78 16.15 9.23
N ALA A 187 -3.08 14.99 8.64
CA ALA A 187 -2.25 14.40 7.58
C ALA A 187 -2.15 15.34 6.36
N ARG A 188 -3.25 15.99 5.95
CA ARG A 188 -3.22 17.00 4.87
C ARG A 188 -2.37 18.22 5.21
N ARG A 189 -2.39 18.66 6.47
CA ARG A 189 -1.55 19.79 6.94
C ARG A 189 -0.08 19.42 6.94
N ARG A 190 0.24 18.16 7.25
CA ARG A 190 1.60 17.60 7.29
C ARG A 190 2.07 17.05 5.95
N ASP A 191 1.26 17.14 4.89
CA ASP A 191 1.64 16.64 3.56
C ASP A 191 2.99 17.21 3.12
N HIS A 192 3.97 16.33 2.94
CA HIS A 192 5.34 16.74 2.64
C HIS A 192 5.48 17.40 1.26
N ASN A 193 4.60 17.08 0.29
CA ASN A 193 4.60 17.74 -1.01
C ASN A 193 4.15 19.21 -0.90
N LYS A 194 3.15 19.46 -0.04
CA LYS A 194 2.68 20.81 0.24
C LYS A 194 3.74 21.59 1.01
N LEU A 195 4.17 21.06 2.16
CA LEU A 195 5.15 21.69 3.02
C LEU A 195 6.50 21.87 2.32
N GLY A 196 6.94 20.89 1.55
CA GLY A 196 8.20 20.92 0.82
C GLY A 196 8.26 22.07 -0.19
N ARG A 197 7.15 22.35 -0.86
CA ARG A 197 7.03 23.49 -1.79
C ARG A 197 6.89 24.82 -1.06
N GLU A 198 5.98 24.91 -0.09
CA GLU A 198 5.74 26.15 0.67
C GLU A 198 6.96 26.60 1.45
N LEU A 199 7.74 25.67 2.01
CA LEU A 199 8.94 25.95 2.79
C LEU A 199 10.22 25.95 1.97
N GLU A 200 10.14 25.72 0.66
CA GLU A 200 11.28 25.65 -0.26
C GLU A 200 12.32 24.60 0.14
N TYR A 201 11.86 23.38 0.46
CA TYR A 201 12.75 22.26 0.75
C TYR A 201 13.14 21.46 -0.50
N PHE A 202 12.21 21.25 -1.41
CA PHE A 202 12.48 20.56 -2.67
C PHE A 202 11.52 21.00 -3.78
N THR A 203 11.90 20.69 -4.99
CA THR A 203 11.07 20.90 -6.20
C THR A 203 11.30 19.80 -7.21
N THR A 204 10.41 19.68 -8.18
CA THR A 204 10.54 18.82 -9.36
C THR A 204 10.50 19.69 -10.62
N VAL A 205 11.29 19.34 -11.63
CA VAL A 205 11.39 20.07 -12.89
C VAL A 205 11.29 19.10 -14.06
N ASP A 206 10.40 19.37 -15.01
CA ASP A 206 10.09 18.45 -16.10
C ASP A 206 11.31 18.08 -16.96
N VAL A 207 12.22 19.03 -17.18
CA VAL A 207 13.45 18.78 -17.96
C VAL A 207 14.44 17.86 -17.28
N ILE A 208 14.31 17.64 -15.96
CA ILE A 208 15.11 16.66 -15.21
C ILE A 208 14.40 15.31 -15.21
N GLY A 209 13.07 15.33 -15.10
CA GLY A 209 12.23 14.15 -15.14
C GLY A 209 11.49 13.88 -13.83
N GLN A 210 10.43 13.09 -13.95
CA GLN A 210 9.62 12.66 -12.79
C GLN A 210 10.41 11.71 -11.90
N GLY A 211 10.17 11.80 -10.58
CA GLY A 211 10.85 10.97 -9.58
C GLY A 211 12.31 11.35 -9.33
N LEU A 212 12.76 12.51 -9.82
CA LEU A 212 14.09 13.07 -9.63
C LEU A 212 14.00 14.45 -8.98
N PRO A 213 13.67 14.52 -7.68
CA PRO A 213 13.50 15.78 -6.97
C PRO A 213 14.83 16.51 -6.78
N ILE A 214 14.77 17.84 -6.86
CA ILE A 214 15.88 18.73 -6.51
C ILE A 214 15.70 19.14 -5.06
N LEU A 215 16.66 18.86 -4.20
CA LEU A 215 16.73 19.43 -2.86
C LEU A 215 17.20 20.88 -2.95
N LEU A 216 16.37 21.80 -2.51
CA LEU A 216 16.72 23.22 -2.42
C LEU A 216 17.64 23.48 -1.19
N PRO A 217 18.26 24.66 -1.05
CA PRO A 217 19.26 24.87 -0.01
C PRO A 217 18.84 24.53 1.41
N LYS A 218 17.58 24.79 1.78
CA LYS A 218 17.04 24.41 3.10
C LYS A 218 16.92 22.90 3.25
N GLY A 219 16.31 22.22 2.26
CA GLY A 219 16.17 20.78 2.26
C GLY A 219 17.51 20.05 2.21
N ALA A 220 18.42 20.51 1.36
CA ALA A 220 19.78 19.98 1.30
C ALA A 220 20.52 20.08 2.65
N ARG A 221 20.33 21.19 3.38
CA ARG A 221 20.91 21.36 4.72
C ARG A 221 20.32 20.37 5.73
N VAL A 222 18.99 20.16 5.71
CA VAL A 222 18.33 19.20 6.60
C VAL A 222 18.87 17.79 6.33
N ILE A 223 18.88 17.36 5.06
CA ILE A 223 19.40 16.03 4.69
C ILE A 223 20.87 15.86 5.08
N GLN A 224 21.70 16.87 4.82
CA GLN A 224 23.12 16.81 5.23
C GLN A 224 23.29 16.67 6.74
N THR A 225 22.46 17.36 7.52
CA THR A 225 22.51 17.29 8.99
C THR A 225 22.12 15.90 9.48
N LEU A 226 21.03 15.33 8.93
CA LEU A 226 20.58 13.98 9.25
C LEU A 226 21.61 12.92 8.83
N GLN A 227 22.18 13.07 7.65
CA GLN A 227 23.19 12.15 7.15
C GLN A 227 24.42 12.10 8.05
N ARG A 228 24.98 13.26 8.39
CA ARG A 228 26.16 13.33 9.30
C ARG A 228 25.86 12.74 10.66
N TRP A 229 24.69 13.08 11.20
CA TRP A 229 24.28 12.56 12.50
C TRP A 229 24.13 11.02 12.49
N VAL A 230 23.50 10.43 11.49
CA VAL A 230 23.33 8.97 11.43
C VAL A 230 24.65 8.25 11.21
N GLU A 231 25.54 8.79 10.36
CA GLU A 231 26.91 8.27 10.16
C GLU A 231 27.71 8.27 11.48
N ASP A 232 27.66 9.38 12.25
CA ASP A 232 28.30 9.47 13.56
C ASP A 232 27.73 8.46 14.58
N GLU A 233 26.42 8.19 14.54
CA GLU A 233 25.77 7.23 15.43
C GLU A 233 26.09 5.78 15.05
N GLU A 234 26.22 5.48 13.76
CA GLU A 234 26.66 4.19 13.26
C GLU A 234 28.11 3.92 13.64
N GLU A 235 29.02 4.89 13.45
CA GLU A 235 30.43 4.78 13.84
C GLU A 235 30.57 4.48 15.34
N LYS A 236 29.83 5.18 16.21
CA LYS A 236 29.81 4.93 17.68
C LYS A 236 29.38 3.50 18.04
N ARG A 237 28.58 2.86 17.17
CA ARG A 237 28.10 1.47 17.34
C ARG A 237 28.97 0.46 16.62
N GLY A 238 30.13 0.89 16.11
CA GLY A 238 31.13 0.02 15.49
C GLY A 238 30.85 -0.34 14.04
N TYR A 239 30.01 0.42 13.34
CA TYR A 239 29.89 0.28 11.89
C TYR A 239 31.12 0.87 11.19
N LEU A 240 31.64 0.13 10.24
CA LEU A 240 32.75 0.53 9.39
C LEU A 240 32.22 1.20 8.13
N LEU A 241 32.48 2.49 8.00
CA LEU A 241 32.04 3.25 6.84
C LEU A 241 32.68 2.71 5.54
N THR A 242 31.83 2.46 4.56
CA THR A 242 32.24 2.07 3.20
C THR A 242 31.76 3.11 2.19
N LYS A 243 32.38 3.12 1.01
CA LYS A 243 31.92 3.92 -0.13
C LYS A 243 32.11 3.09 -1.39
N THR A 244 31.00 2.70 -2.00
CA THR A 244 31.00 1.82 -3.16
C THR A 244 30.51 2.54 -4.42
N PRO A 245 30.82 2.03 -5.62
CA PRO A 245 30.40 2.65 -6.88
C PRO A 245 28.87 2.66 -7.05
N LEU A 246 28.36 3.64 -7.79
CA LEU A 246 26.94 3.74 -8.16
C LEU A 246 26.54 2.81 -9.31
N LEU A 247 27.52 2.24 -10.00
CA LEU A 247 27.36 1.49 -11.24
C LEU A 247 28.20 0.21 -11.15
N ALA A 248 27.63 -0.90 -11.61
CA ALA A 248 28.33 -2.17 -11.75
C ALA A 248 27.91 -2.90 -13.02
N LYS A 249 28.72 -3.87 -13.42
CA LYS A 249 28.41 -4.81 -14.50
C LYS A 249 27.24 -5.72 -14.08
N ARG A 250 26.46 -6.18 -15.08
CA ARG A 250 25.32 -7.10 -14.86
C ARG A 250 25.72 -8.37 -14.11
N GLU A 251 26.96 -8.82 -14.23
CA GLU A 251 27.44 -10.04 -13.58
C GLU A 251 27.35 -9.96 -12.06
N LEU A 252 27.58 -8.78 -11.47
CA LEU A 252 27.38 -8.57 -10.02
C LEU A 252 25.93 -8.80 -9.62
N TYR A 253 25.01 -8.31 -10.42
CA TYR A 253 23.57 -8.42 -10.15
C TYR A 253 23.01 -9.81 -10.47
N LYS A 254 23.62 -10.55 -11.42
CA LYS A 254 23.32 -11.96 -11.63
C LYS A 254 23.74 -12.82 -10.42
N ILE A 255 24.96 -12.58 -9.87
CA ILE A 255 25.46 -13.28 -8.67
C ILE A 255 24.51 -13.08 -7.47
N SER A 256 23.92 -11.91 -7.34
CA SER A 256 23.05 -11.55 -6.22
C SER A 256 21.54 -11.78 -6.48
N GLY A 257 21.16 -12.34 -7.63
CA GLY A 257 19.76 -12.61 -8.01
C GLY A 257 18.97 -11.38 -8.48
N HIS A 258 19.48 -10.17 -8.30
CA HIS A 258 18.73 -8.95 -8.65
C HIS A 258 18.43 -8.83 -10.15
N TRP A 259 19.31 -9.35 -11.01
CA TRP A 259 19.11 -9.31 -12.46
C TRP A 259 17.92 -10.14 -12.91
N ASP A 260 17.68 -11.27 -12.26
CA ASP A 260 16.63 -12.20 -12.65
C ASP A 260 15.27 -11.81 -12.05
N HIS A 261 15.25 -11.15 -10.88
CA HIS A 261 14.01 -10.83 -10.16
C HIS A 261 13.54 -9.38 -10.32
N TYR A 262 14.44 -8.42 -10.62
CA TYR A 262 14.13 -6.99 -10.57
C TYR A 262 14.61 -6.19 -11.79
N LEU A 263 14.88 -6.84 -12.92
CA LEU A 263 15.43 -6.18 -14.13
C LEU A 263 14.59 -4.98 -14.58
N ASP A 264 13.27 -5.10 -14.57
CA ASP A 264 12.34 -4.04 -14.98
C ASP A 264 12.43 -2.80 -14.07
N GLY A 265 12.79 -3.00 -12.80
CA GLY A 265 13.01 -1.94 -11.81
C GLY A 265 14.42 -1.34 -11.83
N MET A 266 15.29 -1.73 -12.75
CA MET A 266 16.69 -1.26 -12.83
C MET A 266 16.91 -0.29 -13.99
N PHE A 267 17.77 0.72 -13.79
CA PHE A 267 18.29 1.54 -14.88
C PHE A 267 19.50 0.83 -15.49
N VAL A 268 19.33 0.31 -16.71
CA VAL A 268 20.35 -0.47 -17.44
C VAL A 268 21.00 0.39 -18.52
N LEU A 269 22.33 0.28 -18.63
CA LEU A 269 23.15 0.91 -19.66
C LEU A 269 23.74 -0.17 -20.57
N GLY A 270 23.20 -0.27 -21.76
CA GLY A 270 23.49 -1.32 -22.74
C GLY A 270 22.26 -2.18 -23.02
N ASP A 271 22.46 -3.27 -23.74
CA ASP A 271 21.38 -4.23 -24.02
C ASP A 271 21.39 -5.32 -22.94
N PRO A 272 20.33 -5.43 -22.13
CA PRO A 272 20.26 -6.43 -21.07
C PRO A 272 20.20 -7.87 -21.59
N HIS A 273 19.79 -8.06 -22.85
CA HIS A 273 19.61 -9.36 -23.49
C HIS A 273 20.81 -9.79 -24.38
N ASP A 274 21.70 -8.88 -24.71
CA ASP A 274 22.92 -9.18 -25.48
C ASP A 274 24.07 -9.56 -24.53
N GLU A 275 24.27 -10.85 -24.30
CA GLU A 275 25.32 -11.36 -23.42
C GLU A 275 26.74 -11.22 -24.02
N THR A 276 26.83 -10.90 -25.30
CA THR A 276 28.16 -10.73 -25.97
C THR A 276 28.76 -9.36 -25.71
N LYS A 277 27.99 -8.41 -25.23
CA LYS A 277 28.38 -7.03 -24.95
C LYS A 277 28.41 -6.73 -23.45
N GLU A 278 29.32 -5.85 -23.09
CA GLU A 278 29.35 -5.32 -21.73
C GLU A 278 28.09 -4.53 -21.44
N CYS A 279 27.46 -4.82 -20.30
CA CYS A 279 26.23 -4.18 -19.86
C CYS A 279 26.39 -3.79 -18.38
N PHE A 280 25.99 -2.56 -18.06
CA PHE A 280 26.05 -2.03 -16.69
C PHE A 280 24.63 -1.69 -16.22
N ALA A 281 24.46 -1.55 -14.90
CA ALA A 281 23.27 -0.97 -14.34
C ALA A 281 23.60 -0.06 -13.14
N LEU A 282 22.77 0.98 -12.96
CA LEU A 282 22.78 1.75 -11.72
C LEU A 282 22.27 0.88 -10.57
N ARG A 283 22.88 1.01 -9.41
CA ARG A 283 22.59 0.15 -8.26
C ARG A 283 21.20 0.41 -7.67
N PRO A 284 20.33 -0.60 -7.60
CA PRO A 284 19.06 -0.51 -6.87
C PRO A 284 19.24 -0.77 -5.37
N MET A 285 20.36 -1.37 -4.98
CA MET A 285 20.75 -1.76 -3.62
C MET A 285 22.27 -1.73 -3.45
N THR A 286 22.75 -1.66 -2.21
CA THR A 286 24.20 -1.65 -1.91
C THR A 286 24.73 -3.03 -1.51
N CYS A 287 23.85 -3.98 -1.14
CA CYS A 287 24.22 -5.32 -0.67
C CYS A 287 25.33 -6.00 -1.50
N PRO A 288 25.19 -6.16 -2.84
CA PRO A 288 26.20 -6.86 -3.63
C PRO A 288 27.58 -6.24 -3.55
N PHE A 289 27.63 -4.91 -3.44
CA PHE A 289 28.90 -4.17 -3.35
C PHE A 289 29.57 -4.37 -2.00
N GLN A 290 28.83 -4.33 -0.90
CA GLN A 290 29.40 -4.53 0.44
C GLN A 290 29.88 -5.98 0.64
N TYR A 291 29.25 -6.96 -0.02
CA TYR A 291 29.77 -8.33 -0.04
C TYR A 291 31.13 -8.41 -0.73
N GLN A 292 31.39 -7.61 -1.79
CA GLN A 292 32.71 -7.51 -2.41
C GLN A 292 33.73 -6.84 -1.47
N VAL A 293 33.31 -5.87 -0.65
CA VAL A 293 34.17 -5.30 0.40
C VAL A 293 34.56 -6.39 1.42
N TYR A 294 33.63 -7.22 1.83
CA TYR A 294 33.92 -8.35 2.71
C TYR A 294 34.92 -9.34 2.07
N LEU A 295 34.71 -9.67 0.81
CA LEU A 295 35.53 -10.62 0.06
C LEU A 295 36.91 -10.10 -0.35
N ASN A 296 37.21 -8.82 -0.12
CA ASN A 296 38.47 -8.17 -0.50
C ASN A 296 39.76 -8.88 0.05
N ARG A 297 39.61 -9.58 1.19
CA ARG A 297 40.69 -10.39 1.79
C ARG A 297 40.12 -11.58 2.54
N ALA A 298 40.94 -12.57 2.81
CA ALA A 298 40.59 -13.67 3.70
C ALA A 298 40.27 -13.14 5.09
N ARG A 299 39.18 -13.66 5.69
CA ARG A 299 38.67 -13.29 7.01
C ARG A 299 38.72 -14.49 7.95
N SER A 300 38.84 -14.21 9.23
CA SER A 300 38.73 -15.19 10.30
C SER A 300 37.41 -15.03 11.03
N TYR A 301 36.95 -16.08 11.71
CA TYR A 301 35.81 -16.00 12.61
C TYR A 301 36.01 -14.94 13.72
N ARG A 302 37.24 -14.55 14.01
CA ARG A 302 37.60 -13.49 14.97
C ARG A 302 37.35 -12.08 14.44
N ASP A 303 37.19 -11.92 13.14
CA ASP A 303 36.84 -10.65 12.50
C ASP A 303 35.31 -10.35 12.60
N LEU A 304 34.54 -11.32 13.12
CA LEU A 304 33.08 -11.24 13.21
C LEU A 304 32.58 -10.93 14.63
N PRO A 305 31.52 -10.17 14.82
CA PRO A 305 30.68 -9.60 13.76
C PRO A 305 31.37 -8.41 13.07
N MET A 306 31.16 -8.29 11.77
CA MET A 306 31.63 -7.14 11.00
C MET A 306 30.42 -6.34 10.50
N ARG A 307 30.29 -5.12 10.97
CA ARG A 307 29.22 -4.19 10.60
C ARG A 307 29.77 -3.23 9.55
N LEU A 308 29.22 -3.31 8.33
CA LEU A 308 29.57 -2.40 7.24
C LEU A 308 28.42 -1.42 7.06
N GLY A 309 28.70 -0.11 7.06
CA GLY A 309 27.71 0.95 6.86
C GLY A 309 28.02 1.76 5.60
N GLU A 310 26.98 2.26 4.93
CA GLU A 310 27.12 3.20 3.83
C GLU A 310 25.90 4.09 3.71
N THR A 311 26.10 5.41 3.66
CA THR A 311 25.09 6.33 3.15
C THR A 311 25.12 6.26 1.63
N SER A 312 24.14 5.54 1.07
CA SER A 312 24.10 5.08 -0.32
C SER A 312 23.09 5.83 -1.14
N THR A 313 23.49 6.32 -2.31
CA THR A 313 22.56 6.75 -3.35
C THR A 313 22.16 5.56 -4.21
N LEU A 314 20.85 5.34 -4.33
CA LEU A 314 20.24 4.22 -5.07
C LEU A 314 19.33 4.74 -6.17
N PHE A 315 19.09 3.87 -7.16
CA PHE A 315 18.30 4.18 -8.34
C PHE A 315 17.31 3.06 -8.62
N ARG A 316 16.03 3.41 -8.77
CA ARG A 316 14.98 2.47 -9.13
C ARG A 316 14.14 3.04 -10.26
N ASN A 317 13.91 2.24 -11.30
CA ASN A 317 13.10 2.65 -12.45
C ASN A 317 11.61 2.49 -12.11
N GLU A 318 11.13 3.34 -11.20
CA GLU A 318 9.74 3.35 -10.75
C GLU A 318 8.81 3.81 -11.87
N ASP A 319 7.63 3.17 -11.97
CA ASP A 319 6.59 3.58 -12.90
C ASP A 319 5.97 4.93 -12.52
N SER A 320 5.49 5.67 -13.53
CA SER A 320 4.96 7.02 -13.33
C SER A 320 3.78 7.09 -12.34
N GLY A 321 2.96 6.04 -12.27
CA GLY A 321 1.81 5.96 -11.36
C GLY A 321 2.16 5.64 -9.91
N GLU A 322 3.37 5.19 -9.65
CA GLU A 322 3.82 4.79 -8.31
C GLU A 322 4.61 5.89 -7.58
N MET A 323 5.13 6.86 -8.32
CA MET A 323 5.95 7.93 -7.75
C MET A 323 5.14 8.88 -6.88
N HIS A 324 5.66 9.18 -5.70
CA HIS A 324 5.00 10.07 -4.74
C HIS A 324 6.00 10.91 -3.94
N GLY A 325 6.09 12.21 -4.27
CA GLY A 325 6.89 13.22 -3.57
C GLY A 325 8.34 12.82 -3.35
N LEU A 326 8.76 12.72 -2.08
CA LEU A 326 10.06 12.18 -1.66
C LEU A 326 9.97 10.74 -1.13
N ILE A 327 8.76 10.17 -1.03
CA ILE A 327 8.54 8.84 -0.44
C ILE A 327 8.89 7.74 -1.45
N ARG A 328 8.50 7.91 -2.72
CA ARG A 328 8.80 6.96 -3.79
C ARG A 328 9.31 7.70 -5.02
N VAL A 329 10.58 7.55 -5.28
CA VAL A 329 11.35 8.33 -6.26
C VAL A 329 12.33 7.43 -7.02
N ARG A 330 12.84 7.91 -8.14
CA ARG A 330 13.79 7.18 -8.98
C ARG A 330 15.24 7.25 -8.49
N GLN A 331 15.58 8.29 -7.72
CA GLN A 331 16.86 8.44 -7.06
C GLN A 331 16.65 8.85 -5.62
N PHE A 332 17.25 8.15 -4.69
CA PHE A 332 17.15 8.43 -3.25
C PHE A 332 18.44 8.03 -2.53
N THR A 333 18.59 8.52 -1.32
CA THR A 333 19.74 8.19 -0.46
C THR A 333 19.21 7.56 0.82
N ILE A 334 19.79 6.42 1.20
CA ILE A 334 19.50 5.74 2.45
C ILE A 334 20.79 5.52 3.24
N SER A 335 20.71 5.45 4.55
CA SER A 335 21.75 4.87 5.38
C SER A 335 21.42 3.39 5.55
N GLU A 336 22.28 2.53 5.10
CA GLU A 336 22.11 1.08 5.20
C GLU A 336 23.38 0.41 5.68
N GLY A 337 23.22 -0.74 6.33
CA GLY A 337 24.32 -1.52 6.82
C GLY A 337 24.12 -3.01 6.58
N HIS A 338 25.23 -3.72 6.39
CA HIS A 338 25.26 -5.17 6.29
C HIS A 338 26.19 -5.73 7.35
N ILE A 339 25.67 -6.67 8.12
CA ILE A 339 26.40 -7.30 9.22
C ILE A 339 26.73 -8.73 8.82
N VAL A 340 28.03 -9.01 8.70
CA VAL A 340 28.53 -10.36 8.52
C VAL A 340 28.83 -10.93 9.90
N LEU A 341 28.16 -12.03 10.25
CA LEU A 341 28.20 -12.58 11.60
C LEU A 341 28.17 -14.12 11.60
N ARG A 342 28.46 -14.73 12.74
CA ARG A 342 28.24 -16.16 12.97
C ARG A 342 26.79 -16.38 13.49
N PRO A 343 26.22 -17.57 13.29
CA PRO A 343 24.88 -17.87 13.77
C PRO A 343 24.66 -17.58 15.27
N ASP A 344 25.66 -17.83 16.10
CA ASP A 344 25.64 -17.59 17.56
C ASP A 344 25.66 -16.08 17.93
N GLN A 345 25.92 -15.20 16.99
CA GLN A 345 25.90 -13.74 17.17
C GLN A 345 24.58 -13.08 16.69
N LEU A 346 23.72 -13.82 16.01
CA LEU A 346 22.54 -13.28 15.34
C LEU A 346 21.60 -12.54 16.31
N GLU A 347 21.31 -13.12 17.45
CA GLU A 347 20.40 -12.55 18.44
C GLU A 347 20.92 -11.19 18.96
N GLU A 348 22.19 -11.13 19.32
CA GLU A 348 22.81 -9.91 19.84
C GLU A 348 22.85 -8.80 18.78
N GLU A 349 23.25 -9.15 17.56
CA GLU A 349 23.33 -8.17 16.48
C GLU A 349 21.95 -7.67 16.04
N PHE A 350 20.94 -8.54 16.07
CA PHE A 350 19.56 -8.10 15.79
C PHE A 350 19.04 -7.11 16.85
N LYS A 351 19.35 -7.36 18.13
CA LYS A 351 19.04 -6.40 19.21
C LYS A 351 19.70 -5.05 18.95
N HIS A 352 20.97 -5.04 18.57
CA HIS A 352 21.70 -3.80 18.24
C HIS A 352 21.07 -3.04 17.06
N CYS A 353 20.64 -3.75 16.00
CA CYS A 353 19.92 -3.13 14.87
C CYS A 353 18.60 -2.52 15.31
N LEU A 354 17.81 -3.25 16.11
CA LEU A 354 16.54 -2.77 16.61
C LEU A 354 16.70 -1.56 17.53
N ASP A 355 17.72 -1.56 18.39
CA ASP A 355 18.03 -0.44 19.27
C ASP A 355 18.47 0.80 18.49
N LEU A 356 19.29 0.61 17.43
CA LEU A 356 19.66 1.71 16.53
C LEU A 356 18.44 2.30 15.83
N ALA A 357 17.57 1.47 15.28
CA ALA A 357 16.35 1.91 14.62
C ALA A 357 15.44 2.69 15.59
N LYS A 358 15.20 2.16 16.79
CA LYS A 358 14.41 2.83 17.82
C LYS A 358 15.03 4.15 18.27
N TYR A 359 16.35 4.19 18.41
CA TYR A 359 17.07 5.41 18.76
C TYR A 359 16.93 6.50 17.69
N CYS A 360 17.12 6.13 16.41
CA CYS A 360 16.99 7.07 15.31
C CYS A 360 15.56 7.61 15.18
N LEU A 361 14.56 6.75 15.22
CA LEU A 361 13.15 7.14 15.14
C LEU A 361 12.71 7.96 16.36
N GLY A 362 13.17 7.58 17.56
CA GLY A 362 12.90 8.33 18.80
C GLY A 362 13.51 9.73 18.79
N THR A 363 14.74 9.87 18.28
CA THR A 363 15.43 11.17 18.20
C THR A 363 14.71 12.16 17.29
N VAL A 364 14.09 11.67 16.21
CA VAL A 364 13.30 12.51 15.29
C VAL A 364 11.81 12.57 15.64
N GLY A 365 11.40 11.95 16.76
CA GLY A 365 10.01 12.02 17.28
C GLY A 365 9.01 11.14 16.53
N LEU A 366 9.45 10.08 15.85
CA LEU A 366 8.60 9.19 15.04
C LEU A 366 8.37 7.81 15.68
N LEU A 367 8.99 7.50 16.82
CA LEU A 367 8.94 6.15 17.39
C LEU A 367 7.53 5.73 17.82
N GLU A 368 6.73 6.67 18.34
CA GLU A 368 5.35 6.37 18.79
C GLU A 368 4.40 6.05 17.64
N ASP A 369 4.71 6.55 16.44
CA ASP A 369 3.94 6.29 15.22
C ASP A 369 4.40 5.00 14.49
N CYS A 370 5.45 4.33 15.00
CA CYS A 370 6.00 3.15 14.35
C CYS A 370 5.24 1.89 14.72
N THR A 371 5.00 1.05 13.71
CA THR A 371 4.53 -0.33 13.87
C THR A 371 5.58 -1.28 13.36
N PHE A 372 5.66 -2.46 13.98
CA PHE A 372 6.57 -3.51 13.55
C PHE A 372 5.79 -4.58 12.80
N ARG A 373 6.34 -5.04 11.68
CA ARG A 373 5.77 -6.10 10.86
C ARG A 373 6.83 -7.16 10.62
N PHE A 374 6.48 -8.41 10.95
CA PHE A 374 7.32 -9.55 10.69
C PHE A 374 6.88 -10.20 9.38
N SER A 375 7.63 -9.95 8.32
CA SER A 375 7.36 -10.49 6.99
C SER A 375 7.85 -11.92 6.89
N GLN A 376 6.95 -12.84 6.56
CA GLN A 376 7.21 -14.27 6.43
C GLN A 376 7.14 -14.70 4.97
N TRP A 377 7.84 -15.78 4.64
CA TRP A 377 7.78 -16.41 3.34
C TRP A 377 6.54 -17.29 3.18
N ASP A 378 6.18 -17.59 1.94
CA ASP A 378 5.16 -18.58 1.59
C ASP A 378 5.80 -19.71 0.75
N PRO A 379 5.86 -20.96 1.27
CA PRO A 379 6.40 -22.08 0.51
C PRO A 379 5.57 -22.45 -0.73
N ALA A 380 4.33 -21.96 -0.80
CA ALA A 380 3.41 -22.22 -1.91
C ALA A 380 3.35 -21.05 -2.93
N ASN A 381 4.23 -20.04 -2.78
CA ASN A 381 4.25 -18.90 -3.69
C ASN A 381 4.48 -19.37 -5.14
N PRO A 382 3.52 -19.09 -6.08
CA PRO A 382 3.57 -19.61 -7.45
C PRO A 382 4.70 -19.00 -8.29
N ASN A 383 5.23 -17.84 -7.88
CA ASN A 383 6.28 -17.13 -8.61
C ASN A 383 7.69 -17.61 -8.24
N ASN A 384 7.81 -18.54 -7.28
CA ASN A 384 9.09 -19.08 -6.81
C ASN A 384 10.13 -17.98 -6.53
N LYS A 385 9.68 -16.89 -5.87
CA LYS A 385 10.53 -15.69 -5.63
C LYS A 385 11.55 -15.88 -4.52
N TYR A 386 11.45 -16.96 -3.75
CA TYR A 386 12.28 -17.19 -2.56
C TYR A 386 13.45 -18.07 -2.89
N GLU A 387 14.65 -17.57 -2.62
CA GLU A 387 15.90 -18.28 -2.76
C GLU A 387 16.23 -19.09 -1.50
N GLY A 388 16.94 -20.22 -1.66
CA GLY A 388 17.33 -21.11 -0.55
C GLY A 388 16.37 -22.29 -0.35
N THR A 389 16.45 -22.93 0.82
CA THR A 389 15.63 -24.10 1.16
C THR A 389 14.54 -23.77 2.17
N ALA A 390 13.47 -24.59 2.18
CA ALA A 390 12.38 -24.44 3.14
C ALA A 390 12.88 -24.54 4.59
N GLU A 391 13.88 -25.40 4.85
CA GLU A 391 14.49 -25.57 6.17
C GLU A 391 15.16 -24.28 6.62
N GLN A 392 15.93 -23.61 5.74
CA GLN A 392 16.60 -22.34 6.04
C GLN A 392 15.61 -21.24 6.35
N TRP A 393 14.53 -21.12 5.58
CA TRP A 393 13.48 -20.14 5.82
C TRP A 393 12.75 -20.38 7.12
N ASN A 394 12.36 -21.62 7.40
CA ASN A 394 11.64 -21.97 8.64
C ASN A 394 12.50 -21.74 9.87
N GLU A 395 13.78 -22.15 9.83
CA GLU A 395 14.72 -21.92 10.94
C GLU A 395 14.95 -20.44 11.19
N ALA A 396 15.16 -19.64 10.12
CA ALA A 396 15.34 -18.20 10.25
C ALA A 396 14.11 -17.52 10.85
N GLN A 397 12.90 -17.87 10.39
CA GLN A 397 11.65 -17.30 10.91
C GLN A 397 11.41 -17.69 12.37
N GLU A 398 11.70 -18.92 12.75
CA GLU A 398 11.56 -19.36 14.14
C GLU A 398 12.51 -18.58 15.07
N ILE A 399 13.77 -18.42 14.68
CA ILE A 399 14.76 -17.66 15.43
C ILE A 399 14.34 -16.19 15.55
N MET A 400 13.95 -15.57 14.46
CA MET A 400 13.55 -14.16 14.45
C MET A 400 12.28 -13.90 15.24
N GLY A 401 11.27 -14.77 15.11
CA GLY A 401 10.03 -14.69 15.88
C GLY A 401 10.31 -14.77 17.38
N ARG A 402 11.12 -15.75 17.81
CA ARG A 402 11.52 -15.90 19.21
C ARG A 402 12.25 -14.63 19.73
N ILE A 403 13.18 -14.07 18.96
CA ILE A 403 13.90 -12.86 19.35
C ILE A 403 12.93 -11.68 19.55
N LEU A 404 11.97 -11.50 18.65
CA LEU A 404 10.96 -10.44 18.76
C LEU A 404 10.08 -10.61 20.00
N ASP A 405 9.67 -11.84 20.29
CA ASP A 405 8.88 -12.18 21.48
C ASP A 405 9.66 -11.95 22.77
N ASP A 406 10.92 -12.41 22.84
CA ASP A 406 11.82 -12.23 23.99
C ASP A 406 12.11 -10.74 24.27
N LEU A 407 12.16 -9.91 23.22
CA LEU A 407 12.30 -8.47 23.32
C LEU A 407 11.01 -7.72 23.65
N GLY A 408 9.87 -8.43 23.72
CA GLY A 408 8.56 -7.84 23.97
C GLY A 408 8.10 -6.87 22.88
N VAL A 409 8.58 -7.04 21.64
CA VAL A 409 8.18 -6.21 20.51
C VAL A 409 6.77 -6.60 20.07
N LYS A 410 5.85 -5.65 20.06
CA LYS A 410 4.52 -5.86 19.46
C LYS A 410 4.66 -5.75 17.94
N TYR A 411 4.36 -6.84 17.24
CA TYR A 411 4.42 -6.88 15.78
C TYR A 411 3.17 -7.55 15.18
N THR A 412 2.94 -7.27 13.90
CA THR A 412 1.98 -8.00 13.06
C THR A 412 2.73 -8.92 12.11
N VAL A 413 2.13 -10.04 11.75
CA VAL A 413 2.73 -10.96 10.77
C VAL A 413 2.19 -10.63 9.39
N GLY A 414 3.09 -10.53 8.40
CA GLY A 414 2.79 -10.44 6.98
C GLY A 414 3.23 -11.73 6.28
N PHE A 415 2.27 -12.53 5.84
CA PHE A 415 2.53 -13.77 5.13
C PHE A 415 2.76 -13.51 3.65
N ASP A 416 3.71 -14.20 3.02
CA ASP A 416 4.16 -13.98 1.63
C ASP A 416 4.74 -12.56 1.35
N GLU A 417 5.27 -11.93 2.39
CA GLU A 417 5.83 -10.58 2.30
C GLU A 417 7.35 -10.53 2.48
N ALA A 418 7.98 -11.65 2.79
CA ALA A 418 9.44 -11.69 2.90
C ALA A 418 10.10 -11.28 1.56
N ALA A 419 11.28 -10.68 1.65
CA ALA A 419 12.14 -10.49 0.49
C ALA A 419 12.64 -11.84 -0.02
N PHE A 420 13.20 -11.87 -1.26
CA PHE A 420 13.74 -13.09 -1.89
C PHE A 420 15.02 -13.61 -1.20
#